data_658151ec66c2637939069cdeea932513
#
_entry.id   658151ec66c2637939069cdeea932513
#
_cell.length_a   1.000
_cell.length_b   1.000
_cell.length_c   1.000
_cell.angle_alpha   90.00
_cell.angle_beta   90.00
_cell.angle_gamma   90.00
#
_symmetry.space_group_name_H-M   'P 1'
#
loop_
_entity.id
_entity.type
_entity.pdbx_description
1 polymer ?
#
loop_
_entity_poly.entity_id
_entity_poly.type
_entity_poly.pdbx_seq_one_letter_code
_entity_poly.pdbx_strand_id
1 'polypeptide(L)'
;PNLQQIPARNKELGPAIRSLFLPEEKHTWGCFDYNQQEPRLVVHYATLQNLMGIDEVLNSYKKGEADFHSIVSEMADIPRTQAKTINLGLFYGMGKNKLQAELGINKESAEDLFKQYHNQVPFVRQLMNAVMQRAQSSGKIRTLLGRLCRFPLWEPNQFGIHKALPHEQA
;
A
#
# COMPACT_ATOMS: atom_id res chain seq x y z
N PRO A 1 -12.46 -2.70 21.14
CA PRO A 1 -12.36 -1.44 20.40
C PRO A 1 -11.08 -1.43 19.56
N ASN A 2 -11.17 -0.94 18.33
CA ASN A 2 -9.99 -0.83 17.48
C ASN A 2 -9.30 0.52 17.76
N LEU A 3 -8.26 0.51 18.59
CA LEU A 3 -7.52 1.70 18.96
C LEU A 3 -6.83 2.41 17.78
N GLN A 4 -6.60 1.70 16.68
CA GLN A 4 -6.04 2.28 15.44
C GLN A 4 -7.02 3.22 14.72
N GLN A 5 -8.32 3.11 15.02
CA GLN A 5 -9.35 3.97 14.44
C GLN A 5 -9.64 5.23 15.25
N ILE A 6 -8.91 5.49 16.31
CA ILE A 6 -9.00 6.76 17.03
C ILE A 6 -8.67 7.90 16.06
N PRO A 7 -9.56 8.91 15.89
CA PRO A 7 -9.43 9.95 14.88
C PRO A 7 -8.21 10.84 15.13
N ALA A 8 -7.07 10.46 14.60
CA ALA A 8 -5.80 11.18 14.77
C ALA A 8 -5.73 12.47 13.94
N ARG A 9 -6.45 12.51 12.80
CA ARG A 9 -6.40 13.63 11.84
C ARG A 9 -7.44 14.72 12.11
N ASN A 10 -8.44 14.44 12.93
CA ASN A 10 -9.41 15.44 13.34
C ASN A 10 -8.80 16.34 14.41
N LYS A 11 -8.70 17.64 14.12
CA LYS A 11 -8.02 18.62 15.00
C LYS A 11 -8.74 18.87 16.34
N GLU A 12 -10.05 18.65 16.39
CA GLU A 12 -10.86 18.83 17.58
C GLU A 12 -11.01 17.53 18.37
N LEU A 13 -11.50 16.48 17.73
CA LEU A 13 -11.78 15.20 18.38
C LEU A 13 -10.52 14.37 18.64
N GLY A 14 -9.52 14.48 17.80
CA GLY A 14 -8.28 13.71 17.94
C GLY A 14 -7.58 13.95 19.27
N PRO A 15 -7.22 15.20 19.62
CA PRO A 15 -6.62 15.53 20.92
C PRO A 15 -7.51 15.17 22.10
N ALA A 16 -8.82 15.48 22.02
CA ALA A 16 -9.78 15.21 23.09
C ALA A 16 -9.88 13.71 23.42
N ILE A 17 -10.03 12.85 22.40
CA ILE A 17 -10.12 11.41 22.61
C ILE A 17 -8.77 10.84 23.06
N ARG A 18 -7.66 11.30 22.49
CA ARG A 18 -6.32 10.83 22.87
C ARG A 18 -5.95 11.20 24.30
N SER A 19 -6.40 12.34 24.80
CA SER A 19 -6.15 12.76 26.19
C SER A 19 -6.84 11.88 27.23
N LEU A 20 -7.81 11.04 26.84
CA LEU A 20 -8.43 10.06 27.74
C LEU A 20 -7.53 8.84 28.03
N PHE A 21 -6.51 8.62 27.20
CA PHE A 21 -5.56 7.54 27.39
C PHE A 21 -4.34 8.08 28.14
N LEU A 22 -4.28 7.79 29.44
CA LEU A 22 -3.18 8.20 30.31
C LEU A 22 -2.30 7.00 30.63
N PRO A 23 -0.98 7.18 30.73
CA PRO A 23 -0.12 6.15 31.27
C PRO A 23 -0.39 5.97 32.79
N GLU A 24 -0.01 4.83 33.32
CA GLU A 24 0.00 4.63 34.76
C GLU A 24 0.95 5.64 35.43
N GLU A 25 0.73 5.88 36.75
CA GLU A 25 1.57 6.79 37.51
C GLU A 25 3.06 6.41 37.36
N LYS A 26 3.92 7.39 37.14
CA LYS A 26 5.37 7.23 36.89
C LYS A 26 5.74 6.52 35.59
N HIS A 27 4.78 6.29 34.66
CA HIS A 27 5.02 5.77 33.33
C HIS A 27 4.78 6.85 32.25
N THR A 28 5.34 6.64 31.09
CA THR A 28 5.14 7.50 29.91
C THR A 28 4.75 6.66 28.70
N TRP A 29 3.99 7.25 27.78
CA TRP A 29 3.70 6.63 26.49
C TRP A 29 4.87 6.79 25.54
N GLY A 30 5.31 5.68 24.94
CA GLY A 30 6.17 5.69 23.76
C GLY A 30 5.34 5.46 22.50
N CYS A 31 5.42 6.36 21.52
CA CYS A 31 4.79 6.19 20.22
C CYS A 31 5.88 5.87 19.19
N PHE A 32 5.84 4.68 18.62
CA PHE A 32 6.80 4.20 17.63
C PHE A 32 6.05 3.86 16.33
N ASP A 33 6.51 4.40 15.22
CA ASP A 33 5.97 4.12 13.90
C ASP A 33 7.09 3.80 12.93
N TYR A 34 6.88 2.79 12.08
CA TYR A 34 7.84 2.45 11.05
C TYR A 34 7.80 3.49 9.91
N ASN A 35 8.96 4.02 9.56
CA ASN A 35 9.06 4.92 8.44
C ASN A 35 8.94 4.16 7.11
N GLN A 36 7.86 4.43 6.36
CA GLN A 36 7.57 3.85 5.04
C GLN A 36 7.59 2.30 5.05
N GLN A 37 6.91 1.68 6.00
CA GLN A 37 6.91 0.22 6.17
C GLN A 37 6.50 -0.50 4.87
N GLU A 38 5.36 -0.14 4.29
CA GLU A 38 4.83 -0.80 3.09
C GLU A 38 5.76 -0.62 1.87
N PRO A 39 6.21 0.61 1.51
CA PRO A 39 7.18 0.79 0.43
C PRO A 39 8.47 -0.02 0.61
N ARG A 40 9.00 -0.10 1.84
CA ARG A 40 10.20 -0.90 2.12
C ARG A 40 9.97 -2.39 1.91
N LEU A 41 8.81 -2.91 2.29
CA LEU A 41 8.43 -4.30 2.04
C LEU A 41 8.26 -4.59 0.55
N VAL A 42 7.62 -3.67 -0.20
CA VAL A 42 7.48 -3.79 -1.66
C VAL A 42 8.85 -3.85 -2.32
N VAL A 43 9.77 -2.92 -1.97
CA VAL A 43 11.14 -2.93 -2.49
C VAL A 43 11.88 -4.20 -2.12
N HIS A 44 11.76 -4.68 -0.88
CA HIS A 44 12.38 -5.92 -0.43
C HIS A 44 11.94 -7.13 -1.27
N TYR A 45 10.63 -7.33 -1.42
CA TYR A 45 10.12 -8.45 -2.20
C TYR A 45 10.41 -8.32 -3.71
N ALA A 46 10.37 -7.09 -4.25
CA ALA A 46 10.74 -6.84 -5.63
C ALA A 46 12.22 -7.15 -5.90
N THR A 47 13.10 -6.83 -4.94
CA THR A 47 14.53 -7.17 -5.00
C THR A 47 14.74 -8.68 -4.95
N LEU A 48 14.05 -9.41 -4.07
CA LEU A 48 14.13 -10.86 -4.00
C LEU A 48 13.73 -11.57 -5.29
N GLN A 49 12.84 -10.96 -6.06
CA GLN A 49 12.38 -11.47 -7.35
C GLN A 49 13.11 -10.87 -8.55
N ASN A 50 14.09 -9.99 -8.31
CA ASN A 50 14.88 -9.31 -9.34
C ASN A 50 13.99 -8.61 -10.39
N LEU A 51 12.96 -7.88 -9.94
CA LEU A 51 12.00 -7.24 -10.82
C LEU A 51 12.57 -5.99 -11.49
N MET A 52 12.03 -5.67 -12.67
CA MET A 52 12.51 -4.58 -13.51
C MET A 52 12.39 -3.21 -12.82
N GLY A 53 13.45 -2.42 -12.86
CA GLY A 53 13.51 -1.05 -12.30
C GLY A 53 13.74 -0.99 -10.78
N ILE A 54 14.06 -2.14 -10.14
CA ILE A 54 14.24 -2.17 -8.67
C ILE A 54 15.59 -1.62 -8.22
N ASP A 55 16.65 -1.73 -9.02
CA ASP A 55 18.01 -1.42 -8.59
C ASP A 55 18.19 0.06 -8.23
N GLU A 56 17.64 0.98 -9.02
CA GLU A 56 17.71 2.42 -8.75
C GLU A 56 17.02 2.76 -7.43
N VAL A 57 15.83 2.19 -7.23
CA VAL A 57 15.04 2.42 -6.01
C VAL A 57 15.73 1.81 -4.80
N LEU A 58 16.28 0.59 -4.93
CA LEU A 58 17.04 -0.06 -3.86
C LEU A 58 18.26 0.77 -3.46
N ASN A 59 18.99 1.31 -4.43
CA ASN A 59 20.14 2.17 -4.17
C ASN A 59 19.74 3.46 -3.46
N SER A 60 18.64 4.10 -3.83
CA SER A 60 18.10 5.27 -3.13
C SER A 60 17.72 4.94 -1.69
N TYR A 61 17.10 3.77 -1.44
CA TYR A 61 16.81 3.31 -0.07
C TYR A 61 18.07 3.05 0.76
N LYS A 62 19.11 2.46 0.16
CA LYS A 62 20.41 2.25 0.85
C LYS A 62 21.09 3.55 1.24
N LYS A 63 20.93 4.60 0.43
CA LYS A 63 21.45 5.94 0.73
C LYS A 63 20.57 6.73 1.72
N GLY A 64 19.39 6.24 2.03
CA GLY A 64 18.40 6.96 2.87
C GLY A 64 17.65 8.07 2.14
N GLU A 65 17.75 8.16 0.83
CA GLU A 65 17.19 9.22 -0.01
C GLU A 65 15.80 8.86 -0.59
N ALA A 66 15.44 7.57 -0.60
CA ALA A 66 14.21 7.13 -1.25
C ALA A 66 12.95 7.56 -0.50
N ASP A 67 12.07 8.21 -1.24
CA ASP A 67 10.72 8.54 -0.81
C ASP A 67 9.71 8.33 -1.95
N PHE A 68 9.01 7.22 -1.91
CA PHE A 68 7.97 6.92 -2.89
C PHE A 68 6.88 8.00 -2.98
N HIS A 69 6.63 8.72 -1.88
CA HIS A 69 5.62 9.76 -1.88
C HIS A 69 6.11 10.99 -2.66
N SER A 70 7.42 11.28 -2.61
CA SER A 70 8.02 12.33 -3.43
C SER A 70 7.99 11.99 -4.92
N ILE A 71 8.28 10.75 -5.30
CA ILE A 71 8.19 10.31 -6.71
C ILE A 71 6.79 10.58 -7.28
N VAL A 72 5.73 10.20 -6.57
CA VAL A 72 4.35 10.43 -7.02
C VAL A 72 3.98 11.91 -6.96
N SER A 73 4.45 12.65 -5.97
CA SER A 73 4.24 14.09 -5.83
C SER A 73 4.79 14.85 -7.04
N GLU A 74 6.02 14.59 -7.43
CA GLU A 74 6.68 15.20 -8.58
C GLU A 74 6.00 14.82 -9.90
N MET A 75 5.68 13.54 -10.07
CA MET A 75 5.05 13.01 -11.29
C MET A 75 3.66 13.59 -11.54
N ALA A 76 2.88 13.80 -10.48
CA ALA A 76 1.49 14.21 -10.57
C ALA A 76 1.29 15.72 -10.33
N ASP A 77 2.35 16.47 -10.00
CA ASP A 77 2.29 17.87 -9.56
C ASP A 77 1.25 18.09 -8.45
N ILE A 78 1.28 17.21 -7.44
CA ILE A 78 0.37 17.25 -6.30
C ILE A 78 1.12 17.34 -4.97
N PRO A 79 0.49 17.88 -3.91
CA PRO A 79 1.10 17.90 -2.59
C PRO A 79 1.49 16.50 -2.11
N ARG A 80 2.66 16.38 -1.47
CA ARG A 80 3.18 15.11 -0.93
C ARG A 80 2.20 14.36 -0.01
N THR A 81 1.33 15.08 0.68
CA THR A 81 0.26 14.50 1.52
C THR A 81 -0.77 13.74 0.71
N GLN A 82 -1.13 14.25 -0.46
CA GLN A 82 -2.01 13.55 -1.41
C GLN A 82 -1.27 12.38 -2.06
N ALA A 83 -0.03 12.60 -2.48
CA ALA A 83 0.82 11.56 -3.04
C ALA A 83 0.96 10.35 -2.09
N LYS A 84 1.04 10.57 -0.77
CA LYS A 84 1.05 9.49 0.22
C LYS A 84 -0.21 8.62 0.15
N THR A 85 -1.38 9.24 0.06
CA THR A 85 -2.66 8.51 -0.01
C THR A 85 -2.77 7.70 -1.31
N ILE A 86 -2.37 8.32 -2.43
CA ILE A 86 -2.39 7.68 -3.75
C ILE A 86 -1.44 6.50 -3.82
N ASN A 87 -0.21 6.69 -3.33
CA ASN A 87 0.82 5.67 -3.37
C ASN A 87 0.38 4.42 -2.59
N LEU A 88 -0.14 4.60 -1.38
CA LEU A 88 -0.71 3.50 -0.61
C LEU A 88 -1.88 2.85 -1.36
N GLY A 89 -2.79 3.66 -1.94
CA GLY A 89 -3.90 3.14 -2.72
C GLY A 89 -3.42 2.27 -3.90
N LEU A 90 -2.41 2.72 -4.64
CA LEU A 90 -1.85 1.98 -5.78
C LEU A 90 -1.12 0.70 -5.33
N PHE A 91 -0.45 0.69 -4.18
CA PHE A 91 0.13 -0.53 -3.61
C PHE A 91 -0.95 -1.56 -3.26
N TYR A 92 -2.11 -1.10 -2.81
CA TYR A 92 -3.27 -1.95 -2.53
C TYR A 92 -4.20 -2.19 -3.74
N GLY A 93 -3.71 -1.96 -4.97
CA GLY A 93 -4.45 -2.28 -6.20
C GLY A 93 -5.55 -1.28 -6.57
N MET A 94 -5.46 -0.02 -6.13
CA MET A 94 -6.41 1.01 -6.52
C MET A 94 -6.46 1.15 -8.05
N GLY A 95 -7.66 1.00 -8.62
CA GLY A 95 -7.89 1.20 -10.05
C GLY A 95 -8.08 2.66 -10.44
N LYS A 96 -8.07 2.93 -11.75
CA LYS A 96 -8.17 4.28 -12.35
C LYS A 96 -9.38 5.08 -11.87
N ASN A 97 -10.54 4.43 -11.74
CA ASN A 97 -11.77 5.12 -11.32
C ASN A 97 -11.68 5.64 -9.88
N LYS A 98 -11.08 4.88 -8.98
CA LYS A 98 -10.87 5.31 -7.61
C LYS A 98 -9.80 6.39 -7.53
N LEU A 99 -8.72 6.28 -8.31
CA LEU A 99 -7.69 7.31 -8.45
C LEU A 99 -8.30 8.64 -8.92
N GLN A 100 -9.16 8.59 -9.94
CA GLN A 100 -9.92 9.75 -10.43
C GLN A 100 -10.73 10.42 -9.31
N ALA A 101 -11.48 9.65 -8.55
CA ALA A 101 -12.33 10.15 -7.48
C ALA A 101 -11.51 10.76 -6.32
N GLU A 102 -10.42 10.12 -5.92
CA GLU A 102 -9.55 10.61 -4.83
C GLU A 102 -8.84 11.92 -5.16
N LEU A 103 -8.48 12.13 -6.45
CA LEU A 103 -7.81 13.35 -6.91
C LEU A 103 -8.76 14.44 -7.40
N GLY A 104 -10.02 14.11 -7.67
CA GLY A 104 -10.96 15.06 -8.28
C GLY A 104 -10.58 15.48 -9.70
N ILE A 105 -9.83 14.64 -10.43
CA ILE A 105 -9.36 14.91 -11.80
C ILE A 105 -10.27 14.24 -12.83
N ASN A 106 -10.12 14.62 -14.11
CA ASN A 106 -10.86 13.98 -15.19
C ASN A 106 -10.32 12.57 -15.48
N LYS A 107 -11.07 11.79 -16.26
CA LYS A 107 -10.75 10.40 -16.58
C LYS A 107 -9.43 10.27 -17.34
N GLU A 108 -9.18 11.15 -18.31
CA GLU A 108 -7.99 11.13 -19.15
C GLU A 108 -6.73 11.38 -18.32
N SER A 109 -6.73 12.42 -17.48
CA SER A 109 -5.63 12.70 -16.55
C SER A 109 -5.38 11.55 -15.56
N ALA A 110 -6.45 10.90 -15.08
CA ALA A 110 -6.32 9.74 -14.20
C ALA A 110 -5.70 8.53 -14.92
N GLU A 111 -6.05 8.30 -16.19
CA GLU A 111 -5.44 7.24 -17.01
C GLU A 111 -3.98 7.51 -17.31
N ASP A 112 -3.62 8.74 -17.63
CA ASP A 112 -2.24 9.12 -17.91
C ASP A 112 -1.36 9.02 -16.66
N LEU A 113 -1.83 9.52 -15.52
CA LEU A 113 -1.14 9.39 -14.25
C LEU A 113 -0.96 7.91 -13.86
N PHE A 114 -1.98 7.09 -14.05
CA PHE A 114 -1.92 5.66 -13.78
C PHE A 114 -0.87 4.95 -14.66
N LYS A 115 -0.80 5.31 -15.94
CA LYS A 115 0.23 4.79 -16.87
C LYS A 115 1.63 5.27 -16.47
N GLN A 116 1.78 6.57 -16.20
CA GLN A 116 3.07 7.15 -15.77
C GLN A 116 3.60 6.47 -14.51
N TYR A 117 2.76 6.29 -13.49
CA TYR A 117 3.14 5.59 -12.27
C TYR A 117 3.67 4.18 -12.55
N HIS A 118 2.94 3.37 -13.31
CA HIS A 118 3.37 2.01 -13.61
C HIS A 118 4.56 1.91 -14.56
N ASN A 119 4.83 2.95 -15.34
CA ASN A 119 6.04 3.04 -16.16
C ASN A 119 7.28 3.41 -15.32
N GLN A 120 7.12 4.27 -14.33
CA GLN A 120 8.23 4.67 -13.44
C GLN A 120 8.56 3.63 -12.38
N VAL A 121 7.56 2.94 -11.86
CA VAL A 121 7.71 1.90 -10.82
C VAL A 121 7.10 0.58 -11.26
N PRO A 122 7.59 -0.03 -12.34
CA PRO A 122 6.99 -1.23 -12.95
C PRO A 122 6.99 -2.43 -12.01
N PHE A 123 7.96 -2.53 -11.11
CA PHE A 123 8.07 -3.62 -10.14
C PHE A 123 6.86 -3.72 -9.20
N VAL A 124 6.15 -2.61 -8.91
CA VAL A 124 4.94 -2.64 -8.07
C VAL A 124 3.87 -3.53 -8.72
N ARG A 125 3.58 -3.30 -9.99
CA ARG A 125 2.59 -4.09 -10.75
C ARG A 125 3.06 -5.53 -10.97
N GLN A 126 4.34 -5.71 -11.24
CA GLN A 126 4.93 -7.05 -11.43
C GLN A 126 4.83 -7.88 -10.14
N LEU A 127 5.15 -7.27 -8.99
CA LEU A 127 5.04 -7.90 -7.70
C LEU A 127 3.59 -8.28 -7.37
N MET A 128 2.64 -7.34 -7.56
CA MET A 128 1.22 -7.63 -7.38
C MET A 128 0.78 -8.85 -8.19
N ASN A 129 1.10 -8.88 -9.48
CA ASN A 129 0.74 -9.99 -10.36
C ASN A 129 1.36 -11.32 -9.88
N ALA A 130 2.62 -11.32 -9.47
CA ALA A 130 3.31 -12.49 -8.98
C ALA A 130 2.67 -13.02 -7.67
N VAL A 131 2.31 -12.12 -6.75
CA VAL A 131 1.66 -12.46 -5.49
C VAL A 131 0.25 -13.02 -5.74
N MET A 132 -0.53 -12.39 -6.62
CA MET A 132 -1.85 -12.88 -7.03
C MET A 132 -1.79 -14.28 -7.65
N GLN A 133 -0.88 -14.51 -8.59
CA GLN A 133 -0.68 -15.82 -9.22
C GLN A 133 -0.28 -16.87 -8.17
N ARG A 134 0.57 -16.51 -7.20
CA ARG A 134 0.95 -17.39 -6.12
C ARG A 134 -0.24 -17.74 -5.22
N ALA A 135 -1.07 -16.76 -4.85
CA ALA A 135 -2.28 -16.98 -4.06
C ALA A 135 -3.27 -17.89 -4.80
N GLN A 136 -3.51 -17.61 -6.09
CA GLN A 136 -4.42 -18.39 -6.93
C GLN A 136 -3.95 -19.84 -7.12
N SER A 137 -2.66 -20.06 -7.30
CA SER A 137 -2.11 -21.40 -7.56
C SER A 137 -1.96 -22.26 -6.30
N SER A 138 -1.60 -21.65 -5.16
CA SER A 138 -1.25 -22.39 -3.95
C SER A 138 -2.25 -22.24 -2.80
N GLY A 139 -3.21 -21.29 -2.91
CA GLY A 139 -4.15 -20.95 -1.85
C GLY A 139 -3.49 -20.39 -0.58
N LYS A 140 -2.22 -19.99 -0.66
CA LYS A 140 -1.48 -19.50 0.51
C LYS A 140 -0.31 -18.59 0.12
N ILE A 141 -0.05 -17.61 0.99
CA ILE A 141 1.14 -16.75 0.94
C ILE A 141 1.77 -16.74 2.32
N ARG A 142 3.09 -16.71 2.37
CA ARG A 142 3.86 -16.54 3.60
C ARG A 142 4.45 -15.14 3.64
N THR A 143 4.23 -14.43 4.75
CA THR A 143 4.83 -13.11 5.00
C THR A 143 6.33 -13.24 5.32
N LEU A 144 7.03 -12.11 5.35
CA LEU A 144 8.47 -12.03 5.65
C LEU A 144 8.81 -12.73 6.98
N LEU A 145 7.99 -12.56 8.02
CA LEU A 145 8.20 -13.16 9.34
C LEU A 145 7.59 -14.57 9.47
N GLY A 146 7.20 -15.19 8.36
CA GLY A 146 6.75 -16.57 8.32
C GLY A 146 5.27 -16.81 8.58
N ARG A 147 4.46 -15.75 8.86
CA ARG A 147 3.01 -15.89 9.01
C ARG A 147 2.41 -16.41 7.71
N LEU A 148 1.54 -17.40 7.82
CA LEU A 148 0.84 -18.00 6.69
C LEU A 148 -0.56 -17.40 6.54
N CYS A 149 -0.79 -16.74 5.39
CA CYS A 149 -2.12 -16.33 4.95
C CYS A 149 -2.68 -17.39 4.02
N ARG A 150 -3.92 -17.83 4.26
CA ARG A 150 -4.64 -18.82 3.43
C ARG A 150 -5.79 -18.13 2.73
N PHE A 151 -5.98 -18.48 1.47
CA PHE A 151 -7.05 -17.99 0.61
C PHE A 151 -7.86 -19.18 0.09
N PRO A 152 -9.20 -19.12 0.10
CA PRO A 152 -9.97 -20.11 -0.62
C PRO A 152 -9.62 -20.03 -2.10
N LEU A 153 -9.34 -21.15 -2.76
CA LEU A 153 -8.96 -21.16 -4.18
C LEU A 153 -10.14 -20.76 -5.08
N TRP A 154 -11.35 -21.01 -4.60
CA TRP A 154 -12.57 -20.83 -5.36
C TRP A 154 -13.69 -20.29 -4.49
N GLU A 155 -14.47 -19.36 -5.01
CA GLU A 155 -15.73 -18.94 -4.44
C GLU A 155 -16.86 -19.29 -5.41
N PRO A 156 -17.92 -19.97 -4.97
CA PRO A 156 -19.09 -20.20 -5.82
C PRO A 156 -19.81 -18.88 -6.08
N ASN A 157 -20.03 -18.57 -7.35
CA ASN A 157 -20.91 -17.44 -7.70
C ASN A 157 -22.39 -17.86 -7.67
N GLN A 158 -23.30 -16.93 -7.94
CA GLN A 158 -24.74 -17.19 -7.98
C GLN A 158 -25.19 -18.27 -9.00
N PHE A 159 -24.31 -18.66 -9.93
CA PHE A 159 -24.55 -19.70 -10.94
C PHE A 159 -23.85 -21.01 -10.59
N GLY A 160 -23.24 -21.13 -9.41
CA GLY A 160 -22.45 -22.30 -9.02
C GLY A 160 -21.09 -22.41 -9.71
N ILE A 161 -20.67 -21.40 -10.45
CA ILE A 161 -19.35 -21.36 -11.10
C ILE A 161 -18.34 -20.83 -10.09
N HIS A 162 -17.25 -21.54 -9.88
CA HIS A 162 -16.16 -21.09 -9.02
C HIS A 162 -15.43 -19.90 -9.63
N LYS A 163 -15.30 -18.81 -8.87
CA LYS A 163 -14.61 -17.62 -9.26
C LYS A 163 -13.23 -17.58 -8.59
N ALA A 164 -12.20 -17.17 -9.37
CA ALA A 164 -10.90 -16.90 -8.80
C ALA A 164 -10.97 -15.76 -7.79
N LEU A 165 -10.12 -15.82 -6.76
CA LEU A 165 -10.07 -14.82 -5.70
C LEU A 165 -9.74 -13.43 -6.23
N PRO A 166 -10.38 -12.40 -5.65
CA PRO A 166 -9.95 -11.02 -5.85
C PRO A 166 -8.50 -10.83 -5.40
N HIS A 167 -7.74 -10.06 -6.15
CA HIS A 167 -6.34 -9.78 -5.83
C HIS A 167 -6.15 -8.96 -4.55
N GLU A 168 -7.15 -8.21 -4.12
CA GLU A 168 -7.11 -7.41 -2.89
C GLU A 168 -6.94 -8.28 -1.63
N GLN A 169 -7.23 -9.55 -1.72
CA GLN A 169 -7.06 -10.49 -0.61
C GLN A 169 -5.62 -11.05 -0.51
N ALA A 170 -4.84 -10.90 -1.55
CA ALA A 170 -3.48 -11.41 -1.59
C ALA A 170 -2.44 -10.38 -1.18
#